data_3c0c6f4197208d330f1115731f2e4f6d
#
_entry.id   3c0c6f4197208d330f1115731f2e4f6d
#
_cell.length_a   1.000
_cell.length_b   1.000
_cell.length_c   1.000
_cell.angle_alpha   90.00
_cell.angle_beta   90.00
_cell.angle_gamma   90.00
#
_symmetry.space_group_name_H-M   'P 1'
#
loop_
_entity.id
_entity.type
_entity.pdbx_description
1 polymer ?
#
loop_
_entity_poly.entity_id
_entity_poly.type
_entity_poly.pdbx_seq_one_letter_code
_entity_poly.pdbx_strand_id
1 'polypeptide(L)'
;CFLDSVMENDTIQIFLLDQNRDTVNRFSNYPDEKSTSIELTSGSNLVLLNYRYPAAKSLDNMILWWSSLSGPKAAPGQYKIIFKSRQLFDSTVCEIKRNMSYPVTDADVKKQFDFIKNVRDKINDAHKTIYQIRDVRSQMNDVLSRVEKTTATDTLFKLKDSINIQLTKIENELYQTKNKSGQDPINYPIKLTNKLAHLIALYDSGSYPPTDQAEAYRIEASALVDLQIQKFEAIKTNELMLLNQLIREKAVNVIKPKED
;
A
#
# COMPACT_ATOMS: atom_id res chain seq x y z
N CYS A 1 28.85 -10.23 9.07
CA CYS A 1 29.84 -9.72 8.10
C CYS A 1 31.01 -9.08 8.84
N PHE A 2 32.18 -9.06 8.21
CA PHE A 2 33.38 -8.37 8.70
C PHE A 2 33.65 -7.17 7.79
N LEU A 3 33.92 -6.01 8.37
CA LEU A 3 34.23 -4.78 7.66
C LEU A 3 35.58 -4.25 8.15
N ASP A 4 36.55 -4.13 7.26
CA ASP A 4 37.90 -3.62 7.62
C ASP A 4 37.81 -2.19 8.18
N SER A 5 37.00 -1.35 7.55
CA SER A 5 36.70 0.00 7.99
C SER A 5 35.29 0.44 7.55
N VAL A 6 34.68 1.29 8.35
CA VAL A 6 33.44 2.00 7.99
C VAL A 6 33.78 3.49 8.08
N MET A 7 33.77 4.19 6.94
CA MET A 7 34.02 5.62 6.91
C MET A 7 32.72 6.37 7.23
N GLU A 8 32.84 7.53 7.85
CA GLU A 8 31.76 8.48 8.02
C GLU A 8 31.23 8.85 6.61
N ASN A 9 29.96 8.67 6.31
CA ASN A 9 29.31 8.82 5.01
C ASN A 9 29.38 7.62 4.05
N ASP A 10 29.90 6.48 4.42
CA ASP A 10 29.76 5.26 3.62
C ASP A 10 28.32 4.70 3.73
N THR A 11 27.58 4.80 2.63
CA THR A 11 26.24 4.15 2.56
C THR A 11 26.40 2.67 2.26
N ILE A 12 26.05 1.86 3.24
CA ILE A 12 26.04 0.41 3.14
C ILE A 12 24.60 -0.07 3.07
N GLN A 13 24.31 -0.90 2.08
CA GLN A 13 22.98 -1.45 1.85
C GLN A 13 23.06 -2.98 1.77
N ILE A 14 22.12 -3.65 2.43
CA ILE A 14 21.94 -5.09 2.35
C ILE A 14 20.54 -5.36 1.80
N PHE A 15 20.45 -6.19 0.77
CA PHE A 15 19.18 -6.59 0.15
C PHE A 15 18.99 -8.09 0.37
N LEU A 16 17.79 -8.47 0.77
CA LEU A 16 17.33 -9.85 0.71
C LEU A 16 16.40 -9.97 -0.50
N LEU A 17 16.80 -10.80 -1.47
CA LEU A 17 16.05 -11.03 -2.70
C LEU A 17 15.52 -12.45 -2.76
N ASP A 18 14.35 -12.64 -3.33
CA ASP A 18 13.78 -13.94 -3.63
C ASP A 18 14.29 -14.50 -4.98
N GLN A 19 13.79 -15.66 -5.39
CA GLN A 19 14.15 -16.33 -6.63
C GLN A 19 13.79 -15.54 -7.90
N ASN A 20 12.78 -14.68 -7.81
CA ASN A 20 12.34 -13.79 -8.90
C ASN A 20 13.15 -12.49 -8.94
N ARG A 21 14.08 -12.29 -8.02
CA ARG A 21 14.83 -11.06 -7.75
C ARG A 21 13.95 -9.93 -7.18
N ASP A 22 12.77 -10.26 -6.66
CA ASP A 22 11.97 -9.31 -5.92
C ASP A 22 12.59 -9.05 -4.54
N THR A 23 12.59 -7.78 -4.13
CA THR A 23 13.15 -7.41 -2.83
C THR A 23 12.21 -7.83 -1.71
N VAL A 24 12.66 -8.78 -0.88
CA VAL A 24 11.97 -9.17 0.34
C VAL A 24 12.12 -8.08 1.40
N ASN A 25 13.37 -7.63 1.62
CA ASN A 25 13.66 -6.53 2.54
C ASN A 25 14.97 -5.84 2.16
N ARG A 26 15.12 -4.61 2.64
CA ARG A 26 16.30 -3.79 2.45
C ARG A 26 16.72 -3.16 3.77
N PHE A 27 18.02 -3.17 4.03
CA PHE A 27 18.64 -2.65 5.24
C PHE A 27 19.71 -1.63 4.85
N SER A 28 19.86 -0.57 5.63
CA SER A 28 20.87 0.44 5.39
C SER A 28 21.31 1.11 6.69
N ASN A 29 22.60 1.51 6.77
CA ASN A 29 23.08 2.37 7.83
C ASN A 29 22.65 3.84 7.66
N TYR A 30 22.19 4.23 6.46
CA TYR A 30 21.48 5.48 6.17
C TYR A 30 20.13 5.14 5.57
N PRO A 31 19.13 4.77 6.40
CA PRO A 31 17.85 4.29 5.92
C PRO A 31 17.01 5.40 5.28
N ASP A 32 16.26 5.01 4.25
CA ASP A 32 15.14 5.77 3.70
C ASP A 32 13.81 5.12 4.15
N GLU A 33 12.68 5.63 3.67
CA GLU A 33 11.34 5.11 4.01
C GLU A 33 11.12 3.61 3.66
N LYS A 34 11.99 3.04 2.80
CA LYS A 34 11.86 1.67 2.29
C LYS A 34 12.90 0.72 2.89
N SER A 35 13.74 1.19 3.77
CA SER A 35 14.82 0.39 4.35
C SER A 35 14.79 0.38 5.88
N THR A 36 15.17 -0.78 6.43
CA THR A 36 15.35 -0.96 7.86
C THR A 36 16.72 -0.41 8.27
N SER A 37 16.77 0.35 9.36
CA SER A 37 18.02 0.85 9.92
C SER A 37 18.89 -0.29 10.46
N ILE A 38 20.19 -0.23 10.17
CA ILE A 38 21.20 -1.10 10.74
C ILE A 38 22.39 -0.24 11.22
N GLU A 39 22.97 -0.64 12.33
CA GLU A 39 24.23 -0.06 12.82
C GLU A 39 25.39 -0.95 12.42
N LEU A 40 26.43 -0.38 11.80
CA LEU A 40 27.61 -1.09 11.35
C LEU A 40 28.85 -0.37 11.86
N THR A 41 29.83 -1.17 12.31
CA THR A 41 31.13 -0.70 12.79
C THR A 41 32.26 -1.44 12.11
N SER A 42 33.49 -0.90 12.19
CA SER A 42 34.68 -1.64 11.77
C SER A 42 34.82 -2.93 12.59
N GLY A 43 35.19 -4.01 11.94
CA GLY A 43 35.32 -5.33 12.54
C GLY A 43 34.11 -6.23 12.28
N SER A 44 33.78 -7.10 13.24
CA SER A 44 32.71 -8.10 13.09
C SER A 44 31.36 -7.49 13.40
N ASN A 45 30.39 -7.68 12.48
CA ASN A 45 29.02 -7.18 12.59
C ASN A 45 28.03 -8.34 12.51
N LEU A 46 27.06 -8.36 13.45
CA LEU A 46 25.89 -9.22 13.40
C LEU A 46 24.69 -8.40 12.89
N VAL A 47 24.17 -8.75 11.72
CA VAL A 47 22.98 -8.11 11.14
C VAL A 47 21.82 -9.11 11.19
N LEU A 48 20.74 -8.71 11.88
CA LEU A 48 19.51 -9.50 11.92
C LEU A 48 18.64 -9.17 10.71
N LEU A 49 18.52 -10.10 9.80
CA LEU A 49 17.71 -9.92 8.60
C LEU A 49 16.25 -10.32 8.87
N ASN A 50 15.36 -9.35 8.79
CA ASN A 50 13.94 -9.63 8.78
C ASN A 50 13.55 -10.14 7.37
N TYR A 51 13.02 -11.36 7.32
CA TYR A 51 12.60 -12.04 6.09
C TYR A 51 11.12 -11.77 5.73
N ARG A 52 10.60 -10.61 6.10
CA ARG A 52 9.23 -10.18 5.78
C ARG A 52 9.23 -9.21 4.59
N TYR A 53 8.33 -9.45 3.65
CA TYR A 53 8.06 -8.53 2.54
C TYR A 53 7.44 -7.22 3.05
N PRO A 54 7.52 -6.13 2.26
CA PRO A 54 6.93 -4.85 2.63
C PRO A 54 5.43 -4.98 2.95
N ALA A 55 5.00 -4.22 3.94
CA ALA A 55 3.59 -4.07 4.30
C ALA A 55 2.78 -3.41 3.19
N ALA A 56 1.46 -3.52 3.24
CA ALA A 56 0.61 -2.67 2.42
C ALA A 56 0.79 -1.20 2.83
N LYS A 57 0.75 -0.29 1.83
CA LYS A 57 0.85 1.14 2.08
C LYS A 57 -0.35 1.62 2.89
N SER A 58 -0.13 2.22 4.04
CA SER A 58 -1.19 2.80 4.88
C SER A 58 -1.75 4.07 4.24
N LEU A 59 -3.01 4.39 4.53
CA LEU A 59 -3.56 5.72 4.34
C LEU A 59 -3.14 6.64 5.49
N ASP A 60 -3.10 7.94 5.22
CA ASP A 60 -2.79 8.93 6.25
C ASP A 60 -3.86 8.89 7.35
N ASN A 61 -3.41 8.82 8.61
CA ASN A 61 -4.26 8.71 9.81
C ASN A 61 -5.24 7.52 9.76
N MET A 62 -4.84 6.42 9.10
CA MET A 62 -5.68 5.24 8.95
C MET A 62 -5.96 4.57 10.29
N ILE A 63 -7.23 4.29 10.55
CA ILE A 63 -7.69 3.52 11.72
C ILE A 63 -8.21 2.18 11.23
N LEU A 64 -7.58 1.11 11.69
CA LEU A 64 -7.98 -0.27 11.45
C LEU A 64 -8.45 -0.93 12.75
N TRP A 65 -9.43 -1.81 12.62
CA TRP A 65 -9.96 -2.60 13.72
C TRP A 65 -9.41 -4.04 13.66
N TRP A 66 -8.65 -4.45 14.69
CA TRP A 66 -8.14 -5.82 14.87
C TRP A 66 -7.55 -6.42 13.58
N SER A 67 -6.69 -5.70 12.91
CA SER A 67 -6.19 -6.07 11.59
C SER A 67 -4.74 -5.67 11.39
N SER A 68 -4.12 -6.14 10.32
CA SER A 68 -2.72 -5.92 9.99
C SER A 68 -2.54 -5.59 8.52
N LEU A 69 -1.60 -4.69 8.22
CA LEU A 69 -1.13 -4.42 6.87
C LEU A 69 0.18 -5.14 6.56
N SER A 70 0.69 -5.97 7.45
CA SER A 70 1.98 -6.64 7.29
C SER A 70 2.09 -7.39 5.98
N GLY A 71 3.27 -7.34 5.37
CA GLY A 71 3.60 -8.22 4.26
C GLY A 71 3.78 -9.67 4.73
N PRO A 72 3.76 -10.66 3.84
CA PRO A 72 3.99 -12.05 4.21
C PRO A 72 5.43 -12.27 4.67
N LYS A 73 5.65 -13.25 5.52
CA LYS A 73 6.98 -13.82 5.77
C LYS A 73 7.42 -14.59 4.53
N ALA A 74 8.71 -14.53 4.20
CA ALA A 74 9.25 -15.27 3.08
C ALA A 74 8.97 -16.79 3.23
N ALA A 75 8.52 -17.40 2.16
CA ALA A 75 8.27 -18.85 2.11
C ALA A 75 9.60 -19.64 2.16
N PRO A 76 9.59 -20.93 2.55
CA PRO A 76 10.77 -21.77 2.45
C PRO A 76 11.36 -21.78 1.03
N GLY A 77 12.69 -21.68 0.92
CA GLY A 77 13.37 -21.65 -0.36
C GLY A 77 14.72 -20.94 -0.33
N GLN A 78 15.32 -20.81 -1.52
CA GLN A 78 16.61 -20.14 -1.71
C GLN A 78 16.41 -18.64 -1.89
N TYR A 79 17.24 -17.86 -1.22
CA TYR A 79 17.25 -16.40 -1.26
C TYR A 79 18.65 -15.89 -1.50
N LYS A 80 18.77 -14.70 -2.08
CA LYS A 80 20.06 -14.06 -2.30
C LYS A 80 20.19 -12.85 -1.40
N ILE A 81 21.29 -12.79 -0.65
CA ILE A 81 21.68 -11.60 0.10
C ILE A 81 22.69 -10.84 -0.76
N ILE A 82 22.45 -9.56 -1.00
CA ILE A 82 23.36 -8.66 -1.69
C ILE A 82 23.85 -7.63 -0.70
N PHE A 83 25.14 -7.49 -0.60
CA PHE A 83 25.82 -6.41 0.10
C PHE A 83 26.32 -5.40 -0.92
N LYS A 84 26.04 -4.10 -0.68
CA LYS A 84 26.45 -3.03 -1.56
C LYS A 84 26.97 -1.84 -0.74
N SER A 85 28.17 -1.39 -1.06
CA SER A 85 28.73 -0.11 -0.64
C SER A 85 29.25 0.67 -1.86
N ARG A 86 29.84 1.84 -1.66
CA ARG A 86 30.47 2.61 -2.75
C ARG A 86 31.57 1.83 -3.47
N GLN A 87 32.32 0.98 -2.75
CA GLN A 87 33.53 0.34 -3.21
C GLN A 87 33.38 -1.19 -3.39
N LEU A 88 32.40 -1.78 -2.73
CA LEU A 88 32.24 -3.22 -2.67
C LEU A 88 30.83 -3.63 -3.07
N PHE A 89 30.79 -4.66 -3.92
CA PHE A 89 29.58 -5.42 -4.22
C PHE A 89 29.89 -6.89 -3.96
N ASP A 90 29.13 -7.51 -3.07
CA ASP A 90 29.24 -8.93 -2.77
C ASP A 90 27.85 -9.55 -2.64
N SER A 91 27.78 -10.87 -2.80
CA SER A 91 26.51 -11.57 -2.64
C SER A 91 26.70 -13.02 -2.21
N THR A 92 25.75 -13.49 -1.41
CA THR A 92 25.70 -14.88 -0.99
C THR A 92 24.27 -15.43 -1.10
N VAL A 93 24.15 -16.75 -1.11
CA VAL A 93 22.85 -17.44 -1.09
C VAL A 93 22.58 -17.92 0.32
N CYS A 94 21.33 -17.78 0.76
CA CYS A 94 20.85 -18.38 2.00
C CYS A 94 19.57 -19.17 1.75
N GLU A 95 19.31 -20.14 2.58
CA GLU A 95 18.08 -20.94 2.55
C GLU A 95 17.20 -20.58 3.74
N ILE A 96 15.94 -20.23 3.47
CA ILE A 96 14.91 -20.10 4.49
C ILE A 96 14.19 -21.42 4.62
N LYS A 97 14.18 -21.99 5.82
CA LYS A 97 13.49 -23.24 6.15
C LYS A 97 12.26 -22.96 7.01
N ARG A 98 11.22 -23.78 6.83
CA ARG A 98 10.07 -23.72 7.73
C ARG A 98 10.46 -24.15 9.15
N ASN A 99 9.70 -23.70 10.13
CA ASN A 99 9.86 -24.20 11.49
C ASN A 99 9.31 -25.63 11.57
N MET A 100 10.19 -26.58 11.87
CA MET A 100 9.86 -28.01 11.96
C MET A 100 8.97 -28.36 13.16
N SER A 101 8.79 -27.45 14.11
CA SER A 101 7.89 -27.66 15.26
C SER A 101 6.40 -27.62 14.87
N TYR A 102 6.07 -27.09 13.68
CA TYR A 102 4.70 -27.09 13.17
C TYR A 102 4.47 -28.28 12.22
N PRO A 103 3.36 -29.01 12.37
CA PRO A 103 3.03 -30.16 11.53
C PRO A 103 2.44 -29.73 10.17
N VAL A 104 3.16 -28.89 9.43
CA VAL A 104 2.78 -28.36 8.13
C VAL A 104 3.88 -28.64 7.10
N THR A 105 3.53 -28.66 5.83
CA THR A 105 4.48 -28.85 4.71
C THR A 105 4.99 -27.49 4.19
N ASP A 106 6.08 -27.51 3.41
CA ASP A 106 6.56 -26.31 2.72
C ASP A 106 5.50 -25.77 1.73
N ALA A 107 4.71 -26.67 1.13
CA ALA A 107 3.58 -26.30 0.28
C ALA A 107 2.49 -25.55 1.04
N ASP A 108 2.21 -25.90 2.31
CA ASP A 108 1.22 -25.22 3.15
C ASP A 108 1.71 -23.82 3.52
N VAL A 109 2.99 -23.68 3.88
CA VAL A 109 3.60 -22.37 4.14
C VAL A 109 3.63 -21.50 2.88
N LYS A 110 3.86 -22.09 1.72
CA LYS A 110 3.77 -21.39 0.43
C LYS A 110 2.35 -20.90 0.13
N LYS A 111 1.32 -21.73 0.39
CA LYS A 111 -0.09 -21.31 0.26
C LYS A 111 -0.42 -20.14 1.18
N GLN A 112 0.04 -20.18 2.43
CA GLN A 112 -0.11 -19.07 3.38
C GLN A 112 0.56 -17.79 2.88
N PHE A 113 1.80 -17.92 2.38
CA PHE A 113 2.54 -16.80 1.78
C PHE A 113 1.76 -16.17 0.63
N ASP A 114 1.32 -16.98 -0.35
CA ASP A 114 0.59 -16.50 -1.52
C ASP A 114 -0.73 -15.84 -1.13
N PHE A 115 -1.45 -16.42 -0.17
CA PHE A 115 -2.68 -15.85 0.37
C PHE A 115 -2.46 -14.45 0.95
N ILE A 116 -1.51 -14.31 1.88
CA ILE A 116 -1.21 -13.01 2.52
C ILE A 116 -0.70 -12.00 1.47
N LYS A 117 0.15 -12.44 0.53
CA LYS A 117 0.64 -11.60 -0.56
C LYS A 117 -0.51 -11.05 -1.40
N ASN A 118 -1.43 -11.92 -1.83
CA ASN A 118 -2.58 -11.52 -2.64
C ASN A 118 -3.50 -10.54 -1.90
N VAL A 119 -3.76 -10.77 -0.61
CA VAL A 119 -4.54 -9.85 0.24
C VAL A 119 -3.86 -8.49 0.35
N ARG A 120 -2.55 -8.48 0.68
CA ARG A 120 -1.75 -7.25 0.79
C ARG A 120 -1.76 -6.45 -0.52
N ASP A 121 -1.57 -7.13 -1.64
CA ASP A 121 -1.53 -6.49 -2.96
C ASP A 121 -2.91 -5.87 -3.30
N LYS A 122 -4.00 -6.56 -2.98
CA LYS A 122 -5.36 -6.04 -3.17
C LYS A 122 -5.67 -4.83 -2.26
N ILE A 123 -5.16 -4.82 -1.03
CA ILE A 123 -5.22 -3.64 -0.16
C ILE A 123 -4.45 -2.46 -0.78
N ASN A 124 -3.28 -2.70 -1.36
CA ASN A 124 -2.51 -1.66 -2.06
C ASN A 124 -3.29 -1.06 -3.23
N ASP A 125 -3.99 -1.90 -4.03
CA ASP A 125 -4.83 -1.43 -5.13
C ASP A 125 -5.97 -0.53 -4.62
N ALA A 126 -6.64 -0.94 -3.54
CA ALA A 126 -7.69 -0.16 -2.91
C ALA A 126 -7.17 1.18 -2.36
N HIS A 127 -6.04 1.17 -1.64
CA HIS A 127 -5.45 2.38 -1.07
C HIS A 127 -4.94 3.34 -2.15
N LYS A 128 -4.32 2.82 -3.22
CA LYS A 128 -3.94 3.61 -4.38
C LYS A 128 -5.15 4.34 -4.98
N THR A 129 -6.27 3.63 -5.11
CA THR A 129 -7.52 4.21 -5.62
C THR A 129 -8.04 5.30 -4.69
N ILE A 130 -8.01 5.11 -3.38
CA ILE A 130 -8.43 6.12 -2.39
C ILE A 130 -7.53 7.36 -2.48
N TYR A 131 -6.20 7.21 -2.59
CA TYR A 131 -5.29 8.34 -2.79
C TYR A 131 -5.62 9.11 -4.07
N GLN A 132 -5.89 8.41 -5.18
CA GLN A 132 -6.28 9.05 -6.43
C GLN A 132 -7.64 9.78 -6.32
N ILE A 133 -8.61 9.21 -5.62
CA ILE A 133 -9.91 9.85 -5.34
C ILE A 133 -9.71 11.16 -4.58
N ARG A 134 -8.90 11.14 -3.53
CA ARG A 134 -8.61 12.32 -2.70
C ARG A 134 -7.87 13.40 -3.49
N ASP A 135 -6.91 13.00 -4.32
CA ASP A 135 -6.15 13.90 -5.19
C ASP A 135 -7.06 14.55 -6.24
N VAL A 136 -7.89 13.78 -6.94
CA VAL A 136 -8.88 14.31 -7.91
C VAL A 136 -9.82 15.30 -7.23
N ARG A 137 -10.31 14.99 -6.02
CA ARG A 137 -11.18 15.88 -5.25
C ARG A 137 -10.47 17.19 -4.90
N SER A 138 -9.21 17.14 -4.49
CA SER A 138 -8.39 18.32 -4.22
C SER A 138 -8.24 19.18 -5.46
N GLN A 139 -7.81 18.58 -6.58
CA GLN A 139 -7.63 19.29 -7.85
C GLN A 139 -8.91 19.96 -8.35
N MET A 140 -10.05 19.26 -8.30
CA MET A 140 -11.35 19.85 -8.66
C MET A 140 -11.71 21.05 -7.78
N ASN A 141 -11.45 20.96 -6.47
CA ASN A 141 -11.68 22.06 -5.55
C ASN A 141 -10.76 23.24 -5.85
N ASP A 142 -9.47 22.99 -6.08
CA ASP A 142 -8.48 24.04 -6.34
C ASP A 142 -8.79 24.80 -7.65
N VAL A 143 -9.14 24.08 -8.70
CA VAL A 143 -9.52 24.72 -9.99
C VAL A 143 -10.82 25.52 -9.85
N LEU A 144 -11.87 24.91 -9.30
CA LEU A 144 -13.18 25.55 -9.26
C LEU A 144 -13.31 26.62 -8.17
N SER A 145 -12.43 26.66 -7.16
CA SER A 145 -12.35 27.77 -6.21
C SER A 145 -11.98 29.10 -6.86
N ARG A 146 -11.35 29.08 -8.05
CA ARG A 146 -10.94 30.24 -8.82
C ARG A 146 -11.98 30.67 -9.86
N VAL A 147 -13.07 29.92 -9.98
CA VAL A 147 -14.14 30.17 -10.95
C VAL A 147 -15.27 30.92 -10.23
N GLU A 148 -15.68 32.04 -10.79
CA GLU A 148 -16.87 32.75 -10.29
C GLU A 148 -18.12 31.92 -10.56
N LYS A 149 -18.98 31.80 -9.54
CA LYS A 149 -20.23 31.05 -9.65
C LYS A 149 -21.30 31.95 -10.28
N THR A 150 -21.55 31.73 -11.57
CA THR A 150 -22.52 32.43 -12.38
C THR A 150 -23.49 31.45 -13.04
N THR A 151 -24.55 31.90 -13.66
CA THR A 151 -25.43 31.04 -14.47
C THR A 151 -24.66 30.32 -15.58
N ALA A 152 -23.65 30.99 -16.17
CA ALA A 152 -22.82 30.39 -17.22
C ALA A 152 -21.90 29.27 -16.71
N THR A 153 -21.50 29.28 -15.45
CA THR A 153 -20.58 28.29 -14.84
C THR A 153 -21.31 27.27 -13.95
N ASP A 154 -22.61 27.40 -13.74
CA ASP A 154 -23.43 26.54 -12.85
C ASP A 154 -23.30 25.04 -13.22
N THR A 155 -23.23 24.73 -14.50
CA THR A 155 -23.03 23.34 -14.98
C THR A 155 -21.74 22.71 -14.47
N LEU A 156 -20.64 23.49 -14.33
CA LEU A 156 -19.36 23.00 -13.79
C LEU A 156 -19.51 22.58 -12.33
N PHE A 157 -20.18 23.40 -11.53
CA PHE A 157 -20.40 23.12 -10.09
C PHE A 157 -21.32 21.92 -9.89
N LYS A 158 -22.40 21.80 -10.68
CA LYS A 158 -23.30 20.65 -10.65
C LYS A 158 -22.56 19.35 -11.01
N LEU A 159 -21.73 19.39 -12.03
CA LEU A 159 -20.95 18.22 -12.45
C LEU A 159 -19.90 17.84 -11.38
N LYS A 160 -19.19 18.83 -10.82
CA LYS A 160 -18.28 18.63 -9.67
C LYS A 160 -18.99 17.94 -8.50
N ASP A 161 -20.18 18.43 -8.12
CA ASP A 161 -20.93 17.87 -7.01
C ASP A 161 -21.38 16.42 -7.29
N SER A 162 -21.83 16.16 -8.52
CA SER A 162 -22.15 14.79 -8.96
C SER A 162 -20.94 13.85 -8.87
N ILE A 163 -19.78 14.29 -9.37
CA ILE A 163 -18.54 13.52 -9.27
C ILE A 163 -18.17 13.27 -7.81
N ASN A 164 -18.23 14.30 -6.94
CA ASN A 164 -17.90 14.15 -5.52
C ASN A 164 -18.82 13.15 -4.81
N ILE A 165 -20.10 13.11 -5.13
CA ILE A 165 -21.03 12.11 -4.58
C ILE A 165 -20.62 10.71 -4.99
N GLN A 166 -20.26 10.49 -6.25
CA GLN A 166 -19.82 9.19 -6.74
C GLN A 166 -18.49 8.75 -6.10
N LEU A 167 -17.50 9.66 -6.06
CA LEU A 167 -16.21 9.42 -5.42
C LEU A 167 -16.35 9.06 -3.93
N THR A 168 -17.26 9.75 -3.23
CA THR A 168 -17.55 9.48 -1.81
C THR A 168 -18.18 8.10 -1.62
N LYS A 169 -19.08 7.67 -2.50
CA LYS A 169 -19.65 6.32 -2.45
C LYS A 169 -18.56 5.25 -2.61
N ILE A 170 -17.65 5.41 -3.58
CA ILE A 170 -16.54 4.49 -3.82
C ILE A 170 -15.60 4.44 -2.59
N GLU A 171 -15.15 5.60 -2.09
CA GLU A 171 -14.26 5.68 -0.93
C GLU A 171 -14.89 5.04 0.30
N ASN A 172 -16.18 5.29 0.57
CA ASN A 172 -16.90 4.73 1.71
C ASN A 172 -17.12 3.21 1.63
N GLU A 173 -17.12 2.59 0.45
CA GLU A 173 -17.12 1.12 0.32
C GLU A 173 -15.72 0.53 0.56
N LEU A 174 -14.68 1.23 0.17
CA LEU A 174 -13.31 0.78 0.34
C LEU A 174 -12.81 0.97 1.78
N TYR A 175 -13.07 2.13 2.41
CA TYR A 175 -12.55 2.50 3.72
C TYR A 175 -13.56 3.24 4.57
N GLN A 176 -13.54 3.01 5.89
CA GLN A 176 -14.40 3.72 6.84
C GLN A 176 -13.81 5.10 7.19
N THR A 177 -14.33 6.14 6.56
CA THR A 177 -13.84 7.52 6.71
C THR A 177 -14.32 8.24 7.99
N LYS A 178 -15.28 7.65 8.72
CA LYS A 178 -15.87 8.25 9.92
C LYS A 178 -15.07 7.99 11.19
N ASN A 179 -14.17 7.02 11.17
CA ASN A 179 -13.35 6.70 12.33
C ASN A 179 -12.38 7.83 12.66
N LYS A 180 -12.38 8.28 13.91
CA LYS A 180 -11.47 9.27 14.49
C LYS A 180 -10.64 8.68 15.64
N SER A 181 -11.08 7.57 16.20
CA SER A 181 -10.41 6.86 17.28
C SER A 181 -10.44 5.34 17.05
N GLY A 182 -9.58 4.59 17.75
CA GLY A 182 -9.51 3.13 17.65
C GLY A 182 -10.78 2.40 18.12
N GLN A 183 -11.68 3.06 18.83
CA GLN A 183 -12.95 2.50 19.34
C GLN A 183 -14.16 2.79 18.42
N ASP A 184 -14.02 3.70 17.47
CA ASP A 184 -15.11 4.08 16.57
C ASP A 184 -15.66 2.96 15.69
N PRO A 185 -14.88 1.90 15.33
CA PRO A 185 -15.42 0.76 14.60
C PRO A 185 -16.56 0.01 15.31
N ILE A 186 -16.75 0.20 16.61
CA ILE A 186 -17.93 -0.28 17.33
C ILE A 186 -19.21 0.40 16.81
N ASN A 187 -19.13 1.69 16.45
CA ASN A 187 -20.25 2.49 15.95
C ASN A 187 -20.33 2.55 14.42
N TYR A 188 -19.18 2.43 13.75
CA TYR A 188 -19.06 2.52 12.30
C TYR A 188 -18.52 1.22 11.73
N PRO A 189 -19.34 0.43 11.00
CA PRO A 189 -18.92 -0.87 10.47
C PRO A 189 -17.66 -0.78 9.62
N ILE A 190 -16.77 -1.77 9.80
CA ILE A 190 -15.55 -1.90 9.01
C ILE A 190 -15.88 -2.11 7.52
N LYS A 191 -15.02 -1.59 6.65
CA LYS A 191 -15.13 -1.63 5.20
C LYS A 191 -14.14 -2.60 4.56
N LEU A 192 -14.14 -2.70 3.22
CA LEU A 192 -13.41 -3.73 2.47
C LEU A 192 -11.93 -3.82 2.83
N THR A 193 -11.20 -2.69 2.94
CA THR A 193 -9.78 -2.69 3.29
C THR A 193 -9.52 -3.27 4.68
N ASN A 194 -10.36 -2.94 5.67
CA ASN A 194 -10.22 -3.50 7.02
C ASN A 194 -10.56 -5.01 7.03
N LYS A 195 -11.60 -5.43 6.29
CA LYS A 195 -11.98 -6.84 6.19
C LYS A 195 -10.86 -7.68 5.56
N LEU A 196 -10.21 -7.18 4.51
CA LEU A 196 -9.03 -7.81 3.92
C LEU A 196 -7.85 -7.80 4.90
N ALA A 197 -7.56 -6.67 5.56
CA ALA A 197 -6.49 -6.57 6.53
C ALA A 197 -6.68 -7.49 7.75
N HIS A 198 -7.92 -7.84 8.08
CA HIS A 198 -8.23 -8.84 9.11
C HIS A 198 -7.77 -10.25 8.70
N LEU A 199 -7.87 -10.62 7.43
CA LEU A 199 -7.33 -11.88 6.92
C LEU A 199 -5.81 -11.97 7.12
N ILE A 200 -5.08 -10.85 6.92
CA ILE A 200 -3.63 -10.81 7.20
C ILE A 200 -3.38 -11.09 8.68
N ALA A 201 -4.06 -10.37 9.59
CA ALA A 201 -3.88 -10.55 11.03
C ALA A 201 -4.16 -11.99 11.46
N LEU A 202 -5.18 -12.62 10.90
CA LEU A 202 -5.56 -13.99 11.21
C LEU A 202 -4.49 -15.00 10.78
N TYR A 203 -4.00 -14.90 9.53
CA TYR A 203 -3.08 -15.88 8.95
C TYR A 203 -1.60 -15.58 9.20
N ASP A 204 -1.23 -14.40 9.67
CA ASP A 204 0.16 -14.07 10.03
C ASP A 204 0.57 -14.59 11.42
N SER A 205 -0.40 -15.01 12.25
CA SER A 205 -0.17 -15.43 13.64
C SER A 205 0.44 -16.83 13.80
N GLY A 206 0.48 -17.63 12.74
CA GLY A 206 0.98 -19.02 12.79
C GLY A 206 1.62 -19.47 11.48
N SER A 207 1.79 -20.78 11.32
CA SER A 207 2.31 -21.42 10.10
C SER A 207 1.34 -22.52 9.66
N TYR A 208 0.25 -22.12 9.02
CA TYR A 208 -0.78 -23.01 8.49
C TYR A 208 -1.42 -22.41 7.23
N PRO A 209 -1.90 -23.27 6.31
CA PRO A 209 -2.53 -22.78 5.08
C PRO A 209 -3.86 -22.11 5.38
N PRO A 210 -4.34 -21.22 4.50
CA PRO A 210 -5.70 -20.68 4.58
C PRO A 210 -6.72 -21.79 4.44
N THR A 211 -7.87 -21.66 5.12
CA THR A 211 -9.03 -22.52 4.91
C THR A 211 -9.71 -22.18 3.58
N ASP A 212 -10.50 -23.14 3.06
CA ASP A 212 -11.30 -22.92 1.83
C ASP A 212 -12.26 -21.73 1.99
N GLN A 213 -12.83 -21.55 3.20
CA GLN A 213 -13.72 -20.41 3.50
C GLN A 213 -12.96 -19.06 3.47
N ALA A 214 -11.74 -19.03 4.00
CA ALA A 214 -10.94 -17.81 3.97
C ALA A 214 -10.53 -17.46 2.52
N GLU A 215 -10.20 -18.47 1.71
CA GLU A 215 -9.87 -18.26 0.30
C GLU A 215 -11.09 -17.80 -0.50
N ALA A 216 -12.25 -18.41 -0.31
CA ALA A 216 -13.50 -17.97 -0.93
C ALA A 216 -13.83 -16.52 -0.56
N TYR A 217 -13.69 -16.16 0.74
CA TYR A 217 -13.93 -14.80 1.18
C TYR A 217 -12.90 -13.80 0.62
N ARG A 218 -11.62 -14.17 0.54
CA ARG A 218 -10.59 -13.36 -0.12
C ARG A 218 -10.96 -13.04 -1.57
N ILE A 219 -11.42 -14.05 -2.32
CA ILE A 219 -11.84 -13.89 -3.72
C ILE A 219 -13.03 -12.93 -3.81
N GLU A 220 -14.07 -13.15 -3.00
CA GLU A 220 -15.27 -12.30 -2.97
C GLU A 220 -14.91 -10.85 -2.62
N ALA A 221 -14.18 -10.63 -1.52
CA ALA A 221 -13.80 -9.29 -1.08
C ALA A 221 -12.89 -8.58 -2.11
N SER A 222 -12.00 -9.32 -2.78
CA SER A 222 -11.17 -8.79 -3.87
C SER A 222 -12.00 -8.35 -5.07
N ALA A 223 -12.99 -9.13 -5.48
CA ALA A 223 -13.91 -8.78 -6.56
C ALA A 223 -14.72 -7.51 -6.24
N LEU A 224 -15.14 -7.34 -4.98
CA LEU A 224 -15.81 -6.11 -4.54
C LEU A 224 -14.89 -4.89 -4.58
N VAL A 225 -13.61 -5.04 -4.26
CA VAL A 225 -12.60 -3.98 -4.44
C VAL A 225 -12.45 -3.65 -5.92
N ASP A 226 -12.29 -4.65 -6.78
CA ASP A 226 -12.14 -4.46 -8.23
C ASP A 226 -13.35 -3.74 -8.83
N LEU A 227 -14.55 -4.04 -8.37
CA LEU A 227 -15.77 -3.33 -8.76
C LEU A 227 -15.69 -1.81 -8.42
N GLN A 228 -15.16 -1.45 -7.25
CA GLN A 228 -15.00 -0.04 -6.90
C GLN A 228 -13.92 0.64 -7.73
N ILE A 229 -12.82 -0.05 -8.03
CA ILE A 229 -11.76 0.44 -8.93
C ILE A 229 -12.34 0.69 -10.33
N GLN A 230 -13.12 -0.25 -10.87
CA GLN A 230 -13.77 -0.09 -12.17
C GLN A 230 -14.72 1.13 -12.22
N LYS A 231 -15.50 1.35 -11.15
CA LYS A 231 -16.36 2.55 -11.04
C LYS A 231 -15.53 3.84 -11.06
N PHE A 232 -14.39 3.85 -10.38
CA PHE A 232 -13.50 5.01 -10.38
C PHE A 232 -12.89 5.25 -11.76
N GLU A 233 -12.44 4.20 -12.43
CA GLU A 233 -11.92 4.31 -13.80
C GLU A 233 -12.99 4.83 -14.79
N ALA A 234 -14.25 4.42 -14.64
CA ALA A 234 -15.36 4.95 -15.43
C ALA A 234 -15.57 6.46 -15.20
N ILE A 235 -15.50 6.93 -13.94
CA ILE A 235 -15.56 8.38 -13.63
C ILE A 235 -14.41 9.12 -14.30
N LYS A 236 -13.20 8.57 -14.30
CA LYS A 236 -12.02 9.18 -14.94
C LYS A 236 -12.22 9.35 -16.44
N THR A 237 -12.75 8.33 -17.11
CA THR A 237 -12.90 8.30 -18.56
C THR A 237 -14.13 9.04 -19.06
N ASN A 238 -15.13 9.28 -18.23
CA ASN A 238 -16.37 9.94 -18.63
C ASN A 238 -16.49 11.33 -17.99
N GLU A 239 -16.87 11.38 -16.70
CA GLU A 239 -17.24 12.63 -16.03
C GLU A 239 -16.07 13.60 -15.87
N LEU A 240 -14.85 13.10 -15.54
CA LEU A 240 -13.68 13.96 -15.41
C LEU A 240 -13.22 14.48 -16.79
N MET A 241 -13.34 13.69 -17.85
CA MET A 241 -13.06 14.18 -19.21
C MET A 241 -14.04 15.29 -19.60
N LEU A 242 -15.33 15.09 -19.32
CA LEU A 242 -16.36 16.12 -19.57
C LEU A 242 -16.09 17.39 -18.76
N LEU A 243 -15.77 17.26 -17.48
CA LEU A 243 -15.46 18.40 -16.61
C LEU A 243 -14.26 19.19 -17.17
N ASN A 244 -13.19 18.51 -17.56
CA ASN A 244 -11.99 19.12 -18.16
C ASN A 244 -12.30 19.83 -19.48
N GLN A 245 -13.16 19.24 -20.32
CA GLN A 245 -13.62 19.87 -21.56
C GLN A 245 -14.39 21.16 -21.29
N LEU A 246 -15.36 21.12 -20.38
CA LEU A 246 -16.16 22.29 -20.00
C LEU A 246 -15.32 23.42 -19.37
N ILE A 247 -14.30 23.09 -18.58
CA ILE A 247 -13.34 24.06 -18.02
C ILE A 247 -12.59 24.78 -19.17
N ARG A 248 -12.14 24.06 -20.18
CA ARG A 248 -11.44 24.64 -21.35
C ARG A 248 -12.38 25.52 -22.19
N GLU A 249 -13.58 25.04 -22.50
CA GLU A 249 -14.57 25.76 -23.33
C GLU A 249 -15.02 27.07 -22.69
N LYS A 250 -15.11 27.10 -21.36
CA LYS A 250 -15.51 28.29 -20.63
C LYS A 250 -14.37 29.28 -20.37
N ALA A 251 -13.19 29.03 -20.96
CA ALA A 251 -11.97 29.86 -20.83
C ALA A 251 -11.69 30.26 -19.36
N VAL A 252 -11.81 29.29 -18.45
CA VAL A 252 -11.58 29.51 -17.04
C VAL A 252 -10.11 29.89 -16.81
N ASN A 253 -9.86 31.13 -16.35
CA ASN A 253 -8.52 31.57 -15.97
C ASN A 253 -8.08 30.83 -14.69
N VAL A 254 -7.21 29.84 -14.86
CA VAL A 254 -6.74 28.97 -13.77
C VAL A 254 -5.76 29.73 -12.84
N ILE A 255 -5.13 30.79 -13.36
CA ILE A 255 -4.17 31.61 -12.59
C ILE A 255 -4.79 33.00 -12.40
N LYS A 256 -5.11 33.35 -11.15
CA LYS A 256 -5.51 34.72 -10.75
C LYS A 256 -4.50 35.23 -9.72
N PRO A 257 -3.98 36.47 -9.88
CA PRO A 257 -3.27 37.13 -8.79
C PRO A 257 -4.17 37.27 -7.55
N LYS A 258 -3.61 37.20 -6.38
CA LYS A 258 -4.33 37.63 -5.16
C LYS A 258 -4.58 39.15 -5.29
N GLU A 259 -5.82 39.55 -5.20
CA GLU A 259 -6.18 40.93 -4.95
C GLU A 259 -6.01 41.18 -3.44
N ASP A 260 -5.20 42.19 -3.07
CA ASP A 260 -4.95 42.61 -1.68
C ASP A 260 -6.22 43.19 -1.04
#